data_5e73334542745f9f6023dd39ccf13bc6
#
_entry.id   5e73334542745f9f6023dd39ccf13bc6
#
_cell.length_a   1.000
_cell.length_b   1.000
_cell.length_c   1.000
_cell.angle_alpha   90.00
_cell.angle_beta   90.00
_cell.angle_gamma   90.00
#
_symmetry.space_group_name_H-M   'P 1'
#
loop_
_entity.id
_entity.type
_entity.pdbx_description
1 polymer ?
#
loop_
_entity_poly.entity_id
_entity_poly.type
_entity_poly.pdbx_seq_one_letter_code
_entity_poly.pdbx_strand_id
1 'polypeptide(L)'
;MYETEVAEKAAPKATDDGYTTSTALVGAPPPQSAIRNPQSAFPEGHWEETPHGPCFCVEVRYPLDHQHGAVSLDRLLGLPDDTLSHLGRSPRFAGQDCRRLLFFDTETTGLAGGTGTYVFLVGLGYFEGDEFVVRQLLLPELGAERALLHLLNRHLGASGCLVSFNGRAFDWPLIEARFTLSRMRPAQAEPLHLDLLAPARRVWKDWLPSCALGHLETHALRFRRRGDVPGWLIPTLYFEYLRGGPAQALRPVLEHNRLDVLSLVALAGHLGGLLHAPDAAPLECAECYGLGRLYEDLGNYEAAVRLYKRALAGVLSPTLRAATLQRLTAAHKKLRQHHEALRIWEELVAGDTTLVFPYIELAKHYEHHTREYAAAGVLVERALALCADPWVRPTITRALPADLERRRARLATKLAKTAAPYAG
;
A
#
# COMPACT_ATOMS: atom_id res chain seq x y z
N MET A 1 -19.63 -12.32 9.23
CA MET A 1 -18.83 -13.19 10.08
C MET A 1 -17.82 -13.88 9.18
N TYR A 2 -16.65 -13.31 9.06
CA TYR A 2 -15.43 -13.98 8.65
C TYR A 2 -14.43 -13.59 9.71
N GLU A 3 -14.34 -14.46 10.69
CA GLU A 3 -13.28 -14.44 11.69
C GLU A 3 -11.96 -14.68 11.00
N THR A 4 -11.02 -13.88 11.37
CA THR A 4 -9.59 -14.01 11.14
C THR A 4 -9.13 -15.35 11.73
N GLU A 5 -8.98 -16.38 10.92
CA GLU A 5 -8.14 -17.52 11.27
C GLU A 5 -6.67 -17.08 11.10
N VAL A 6 -6.13 -16.60 12.20
CA VAL A 6 -4.69 -16.63 12.44
C VAL A 6 -4.37 -18.10 12.74
N ALA A 7 -3.89 -18.82 11.75
CA ALA A 7 -3.36 -20.17 11.93
C ALA A 7 -2.07 -20.07 12.76
N GLU A 8 -2.22 -20.20 14.06
CA GLU A 8 -1.16 -20.47 15.02
C GLU A 8 -0.65 -21.90 14.77
N LYS A 9 0.40 -22.03 13.96
CA LYS A 9 1.12 -23.31 13.84
C LYS A 9 1.94 -23.51 15.11
N ALA A 10 1.37 -24.29 16.02
CA ALA A 10 2.06 -24.83 17.17
C ALA A 10 3.33 -25.58 16.73
N ALA A 11 4.46 -25.23 17.33
CA ALA A 11 5.70 -25.96 17.22
C ALA A 11 5.53 -27.38 17.88
N PRO A 12 6.10 -28.42 17.29
CA PRO A 12 6.09 -29.74 17.92
C PRO A 12 6.95 -29.72 19.18
N LYS A 13 6.44 -30.29 20.25
CA LYS A 13 7.16 -30.53 21.51
C LYS A 13 8.34 -31.44 21.25
N ALA A 14 9.53 -30.99 21.63
CA ALA A 14 10.73 -31.80 21.65
C ALA A 14 10.55 -32.96 22.67
N THR A 15 10.65 -34.17 22.19
CA THR A 15 10.88 -35.36 23.03
C THR A 15 12.36 -35.40 23.40
N ASP A 16 12.58 -35.52 24.70
CA ASP A 16 13.88 -35.65 25.35
C ASP A 16 14.43 -37.06 25.04
N ASP A 17 15.31 -37.18 24.02
CA ASP A 17 16.08 -38.40 23.80
C ASP A 17 17.58 -38.05 23.84
N GLY A 18 18.23 -38.66 24.82
CA GLY A 18 19.58 -38.43 25.24
C GLY A 18 20.62 -38.44 24.10
N TYR A 19 21.31 -37.34 23.93
CA TYR A 19 22.53 -37.26 23.16
C TYR A 19 23.75 -37.26 24.08
N THR A 20 24.44 -38.36 24.06
CA THR A 20 25.82 -38.52 24.57
C THR A 20 26.71 -37.44 23.96
N THR A 21 27.38 -36.69 24.82
CA THR A 21 28.43 -35.73 24.46
C THR A 21 29.60 -36.42 23.82
N SER A 22 29.64 -36.37 22.48
CA SER A 22 30.89 -36.63 21.72
C SER A 22 31.65 -35.30 21.65
N THR A 23 32.75 -35.20 22.34
CA THR A 23 33.75 -34.13 22.19
C THR A 23 34.43 -34.28 20.83
N ALA A 24 33.80 -33.78 19.77
CA ALA A 24 34.43 -33.60 18.48
C ALA A 24 35.26 -32.31 18.50
N LEU A 25 36.56 -32.48 18.21
CA LEU A 25 37.59 -31.46 18.04
C LEU A 25 37.06 -30.22 17.35
N VAL A 26 37.11 -29.09 18.07
CA VAL A 26 36.93 -27.77 17.50
C VAL A 26 38.10 -27.57 16.52
N GLY A 27 37.85 -27.80 15.25
CA GLY A 27 38.78 -27.42 14.19
C GLY A 27 39.05 -25.93 14.24
N ALA A 28 40.32 -25.56 14.11
CA ALA A 28 40.73 -24.17 14.01
C ALA A 28 39.86 -23.43 12.97
N PRO A 29 39.45 -22.18 13.22
CA PRO A 29 38.69 -21.41 12.25
C PRO A 29 39.46 -21.38 10.92
N PRO A 30 38.79 -21.56 9.79
CA PRO A 30 39.45 -21.49 8.48
C PRO A 30 40.14 -20.13 8.34
N PRO A 31 41.34 -20.11 7.68
CA PRO A 31 42.09 -18.87 7.52
C PRO A 31 41.21 -17.81 6.87
N GLN A 32 41.20 -16.60 7.41
CA GLN A 32 40.41 -15.43 6.98
C GLN A 32 40.60 -15.06 5.49
N SER A 33 41.63 -15.61 4.82
CA SER A 33 41.94 -15.43 3.39
C SER A 33 41.08 -16.25 2.42
N ALA A 34 40.28 -17.21 2.91
CA ALA A 34 39.28 -17.91 2.09
C ALA A 34 37.90 -17.23 2.11
N ILE A 35 37.83 -15.99 2.55
CA ILE A 35 36.61 -15.17 2.56
C ILE A 35 36.24 -14.89 1.11
N ARG A 36 35.31 -15.63 0.68
CA ARG A 36 34.20 -15.41 -0.21
C ARG A 36 34.24 -14.03 -0.84
N ASN A 37 35.05 -13.91 -1.89
CA ASN A 37 35.04 -12.69 -2.67
C ASN A 37 33.77 -12.71 -3.54
N PRO A 38 32.72 -11.93 -3.23
CA PRO A 38 31.52 -11.87 -4.03
C PRO A 38 31.81 -11.44 -5.46
N GLN A 39 32.96 -10.79 -5.74
CA GLN A 39 33.39 -10.39 -7.07
C GLN A 39 33.49 -11.59 -8.05
N SER A 40 33.86 -12.78 -7.58
CA SER A 40 33.91 -13.95 -8.43
C SER A 40 32.53 -14.49 -8.82
N ALA A 41 31.53 -14.24 -7.98
CA ALA A 41 30.14 -14.64 -8.21
C ALA A 41 29.34 -13.59 -8.97
N PHE A 42 29.72 -12.33 -8.82
CA PHE A 42 29.08 -11.14 -9.41
C PHE A 42 30.15 -10.31 -10.12
N PRO A 43 30.57 -10.68 -11.34
CA PRO A 43 31.61 -9.95 -12.08
C PRO A 43 31.17 -8.53 -12.42
N GLU A 44 29.86 -8.26 -12.47
CA GLU A 44 29.26 -6.95 -12.61
C GLU A 44 29.37 -6.06 -11.36
N GLY A 45 29.70 -6.64 -10.21
CA GLY A 45 29.88 -5.92 -8.95
C GLY A 45 31.30 -5.36 -8.80
N HIS A 46 31.47 -4.47 -7.85
CA HIS A 46 32.75 -3.88 -7.49
C HIS A 46 32.82 -3.56 -6.00
N TRP A 47 34.05 -3.42 -5.51
CA TRP A 47 34.29 -2.92 -4.16
C TRP A 47 34.41 -1.39 -4.18
N GLU A 48 33.63 -0.72 -3.32
CA GLU A 48 33.75 0.72 -3.11
C GLU A 48 34.33 1.01 -1.72
N GLU A 49 35.43 1.74 -1.70
CA GLU A 49 36.12 2.10 -0.46
C GLU A 49 35.35 3.18 0.32
N THR A 50 35.26 2.98 1.62
CA THR A 50 34.66 3.95 2.54
C THR A 50 35.58 4.19 3.74
N PRO A 51 35.37 5.25 4.54
CA PRO A 51 36.10 5.43 5.80
C PRO A 51 35.95 4.31 6.83
N HIS A 52 35.05 3.36 6.56
CA HIS A 52 34.74 2.22 7.43
C HIS A 52 35.11 0.87 6.81
N GLY A 53 35.92 0.87 5.74
CA GLY A 53 36.28 -0.28 4.95
C GLY A 53 35.47 -0.41 3.65
N PRO A 54 35.74 -1.44 2.85
CA PRO A 54 35.08 -1.64 1.57
C PRO A 54 33.65 -2.15 1.74
N CYS A 55 32.76 -1.73 0.81
CA CYS A 55 31.41 -2.28 0.65
C CYS A 55 31.29 -2.88 -0.75
N PHE A 56 30.65 -4.02 -0.86
CA PHE A 56 30.41 -4.64 -2.16
C PHE A 56 29.15 -4.08 -2.80
N CYS A 57 29.26 -3.56 -4.02
CA CYS A 57 28.20 -2.94 -4.77
C CYS A 57 27.96 -3.68 -6.08
N VAL A 58 26.69 -3.87 -6.45
CA VAL A 58 26.28 -4.30 -7.78
C VAL A 58 25.44 -3.19 -8.40
N GLU A 59 25.75 -2.81 -9.64
CA GLU A 59 25.04 -1.74 -10.31
C GLU A 59 24.57 -2.20 -11.69
N VAL A 60 23.29 -1.94 -11.98
CA VAL A 60 22.69 -2.21 -13.28
C VAL A 60 22.00 -0.94 -13.76
N ARG A 61 22.27 -0.55 -15.00
CA ARG A 61 21.73 0.64 -15.64
C ARG A 61 20.69 0.29 -16.69
N TYR A 62 19.62 1.01 -16.69
CA TYR A 62 18.49 0.83 -17.59
C TYR A 62 18.25 2.13 -18.38
N PRO A 63 18.06 2.06 -19.69
CA PRO A 63 17.58 3.21 -20.42
C PRO A 63 16.17 3.59 -19.92
N LEU A 64 15.82 4.87 -19.97
CA LEU A 64 14.56 5.37 -19.41
C LEU A 64 13.31 4.74 -20.05
N ASP A 65 13.41 4.36 -21.34
CA ASP A 65 12.33 3.67 -22.07
C ASP A 65 12.22 2.17 -21.76
N HIS A 66 13.09 1.65 -20.88
CA HIS A 66 13.01 0.25 -20.44
C HIS A 66 11.61 -0.08 -19.90
N GLN A 67 11.05 -1.17 -20.42
CA GLN A 67 9.71 -1.62 -20.02
C GLN A 67 9.79 -2.61 -18.84
N HIS A 68 9.24 -2.22 -17.71
CA HIS A 68 8.98 -3.14 -16.59
C HIS A 68 7.51 -3.56 -16.63
N GLY A 69 7.25 -4.68 -17.27
CA GLY A 69 5.89 -5.07 -17.65
C GLY A 69 5.31 -4.15 -18.74
N ALA A 70 4.20 -3.53 -18.47
CA ALA A 70 3.52 -2.60 -19.38
C ALA A 70 3.87 -1.11 -19.12
N VAL A 71 4.84 -0.84 -18.26
CA VAL A 71 5.17 0.52 -17.81
C VAL A 71 6.64 0.82 -18.08
N SER A 72 6.93 1.92 -18.78
CA SER A 72 8.30 2.42 -18.96
C SER A 72 8.78 3.17 -17.73
N LEU A 73 10.08 3.16 -17.47
CA LEU A 73 10.66 3.79 -16.28
C LEU A 73 10.57 5.33 -16.33
N ASP A 74 10.58 5.92 -17.52
CA ASP A 74 10.42 7.37 -17.72
C ASP A 74 8.99 7.87 -17.47
N ARG A 75 8.01 6.97 -17.40
CA ARG A 75 6.60 7.36 -17.21
C ARG A 75 6.40 8.32 -16.05
N LEU A 76 7.11 8.11 -14.94
CA LEU A 76 7.04 8.98 -13.77
C LEU A 76 7.54 10.40 -14.04
N LEU A 77 8.58 10.54 -14.88
CA LEU A 77 9.18 11.83 -15.22
C LEU A 77 8.29 12.71 -16.10
N GLY A 78 7.37 12.09 -16.83
CA GLY A 78 6.40 12.79 -17.70
C GLY A 78 5.11 13.22 -16.99
N LEU A 79 5.00 13.01 -15.68
CA LEU A 79 3.79 13.33 -14.90
C LEU A 79 3.83 14.76 -14.34
N PRO A 80 2.69 15.39 -14.07
CA PRO A 80 2.61 16.71 -13.44
C PRO A 80 3.31 16.79 -12.07
N ASP A 81 3.80 17.97 -11.70
CA ASP A 81 4.54 18.25 -10.48
C ASP A 81 3.75 17.95 -9.18
N ASP A 82 2.42 17.96 -9.25
CA ASP A 82 1.54 17.67 -8.13
C ASP A 82 1.29 16.17 -7.90
N THR A 83 1.77 15.31 -8.82
CA THR A 83 1.57 13.85 -8.78
C THR A 83 2.02 13.25 -7.44
N LEU A 84 3.20 13.62 -6.95
CA LEU A 84 3.72 13.08 -5.68
C LEU A 84 2.90 13.54 -4.47
N SER A 85 2.40 14.78 -4.49
CA SER A 85 1.50 15.29 -3.43
C SER A 85 0.15 14.58 -3.43
N HIS A 86 -0.35 14.20 -4.59
CA HIS A 86 -1.56 13.41 -4.72
C HIS A 86 -1.36 11.96 -4.26
N LEU A 87 -0.28 11.30 -4.68
CA LEU A 87 0.07 9.94 -4.23
C LEU A 87 0.28 9.86 -2.72
N GLY A 88 1.04 10.82 -2.17
CA GLY A 88 1.32 10.91 -0.74
C GLY A 88 0.19 11.54 0.08
N ARG A 89 -0.85 12.09 -0.56
CA ARG A 89 -1.97 12.82 0.04
C ARG A 89 -1.51 13.88 1.05
N SER A 90 -0.45 14.58 0.69
CA SER A 90 0.16 15.58 1.57
C SER A 90 0.86 16.67 0.76
N PRO A 91 0.65 17.95 1.10
CA PRO A 91 1.34 19.06 0.46
C PRO A 91 2.87 19.03 0.69
N ARG A 92 3.37 18.24 1.63
CA ARG A 92 4.83 18.09 1.85
C ARG A 92 5.58 17.55 0.63
N PHE A 93 4.87 16.84 -0.27
CA PHE A 93 5.45 16.32 -1.52
C PHE A 93 5.37 17.30 -2.70
N ALA A 94 4.74 18.47 -2.51
CA ALA A 94 4.62 19.46 -3.58
C ALA A 94 6.01 20.01 -3.98
N GLY A 95 6.23 20.14 -5.29
CA GLY A 95 7.49 20.66 -5.85
C GLY A 95 8.68 19.72 -5.70
N GLN A 96 8.48 18.46 -5.33
CA GLN A 96 9.56 17.47 -5.35
C GLN A 96 9.87 17.06 -6.78
N ASP A 97 11.15 17.18 -7.15
CA ASP A 97 11.64 16.72 -8.44
C ASP A 97 11.68 15.18 -8.46
N CYS A 98 10.96 14.57 -9.42
CA CYS A 98 10.95 13.13 -9.62
C CYS A 98 12.34 12.55 -9.91
N ARG A 99 13.27 13.34 -10.47
CA ARG A 99 14.66 12.93 -10.69
C ARG A 99 15.47 12.80 -9.39
N ARG A 100 15.00 13.38 -8.28
CA ARG A 100 15.64 13.31 -6.97
C ARG A 100 14.99 12.28 -6.03
N LEU A 101 14.11 11.44 -6.56
CA LEU A 101 13.55 10.33 -5.80
C LEU A 101 14.60 9.24 -5.60
N LEU A 102 14.62 8.66 -4.41
CA LEU A 102 15.40 7.47 -4.09
C LEU A 102 14.43 6.34 -3.77
N PHE A 103 14.29 5.41 -4.71
CA PHE A 103 13.56 4.18 -4.50
C PHE A 103 14.42 3.23 -3.69
N PHE A 104 13.87 2.61 -2.68
CA PHE A 104 14.65 1.65 -1.90
C PHE A 104 13.80 0.48 -1.41
N ASP A 105 14.48 -0.66 -1.32
CA ASP A 105 13.98 -1.91 -0.78
C ASP A 105 15.09 -2.62 -0.04
N THR A 106 14.79 -3.44 0.99
CA THR A 106 15.80 -4.08 1.82
C THR A 106 15.56 -5.56 2.05
N GLU A 107 16.68 -6.34 2.06
CA GLU A 107 16.65 -7.70 2.52
C GLU A 107 17.30 -7.83 3.90
N THR A 108 16.68 -8.61 4.75
CA THR A 108 17.04 -8.68 6.16
C THR A 108 17.27 -10.09 6.65
N THR A 109 18.01 -10.24 7.75
CA THR A 109 18.31 -11.54 8.37
C THR A 109 17.13 -12.12 9.17
N GLY A 110 16.00 -11.42 9.27
CA GLY A 110 14.83 -11.90 9.99
C GLY A 110 13.58 -11.06 9.70
N LEU A 111 12.42 -11.70 9.74
CA LEU A 111 11.12 -11.08 9.43
C LEU A 111 10.48 -10.34 10.61
N ALA A 112 10.94 -10.61 11.83
CA ALA A 112 10.30 -10.11 13.05
C ALA A 112 10.81 -8.74 13.53
N GLY A 113 11.85 -8.18 12.89
CA GLY A 113 12.52 -6.97 13.38
C GLY A 113 13.30 -7.22 14.70
N GLY A 114 13.76 -6.14 15.33
CA GLY A 114 14.52 -6.18 16.58
C GLY A 114 16.02 -5.94 16.38
N THR A 115 16.75 -5.70 17.50
CA THR A 115 18.15 -5.29 17.48
C THR A 115 19.12 -6.30 16.90
N GLY A 116 18.74 -7.56 16.84
CA GLY A 116 19.52 -8.65 16.22
C GLY A 116 19.33 -8.81 14.72
N THR A 117 18.39 -8.09 14.10
CA THR A 117 18.13 -8.15 12.66
C THR A 117 19.09 -7.21 11.93
N TYR A 118 19.82 -7.75 10.96
CA TYR A 118 20.67 -6.96 10.06
C TYR A 118 19.96 -6.71 8.74
N VAL A 119 20.21 -5.54 8.15
CA VAL A 119 19.94 -5.27 6.75
C VAL A 119 21.19 -5.70 5.98
N PHE A 120 21.10 -6.78 5.22
CA PHE A 120 22.26 -7.32 4.53
C PHE A 120 22.33 -6.97 3.04
N LEU A 121 21.20 -6.54 2.46
CA LEU A 121 21.13 -6.03 1.11
C LEU A 121 20.22 -4.80 1.08
N VAL A 122 20.70 -3.72 0.49
CA VAL A 122 19.91 -2.51 0.24
C VAL A 122 19.90 -2.27 -1.25
N GLY A 123 18.73 -2.38 -1.87
CA GLY A 123 18.48 -1.99 -3.24
C GLY A 123 18.11 -0.51 -3.31
N LEU A 124 18.81 0.24 -4.13
CA LEU A 124 18.59 1.66 -4.38
C LEU A 124 18.29 1.88 -5.86
N GLY A 125 17.22 2.63 -6.16
CA GLY A 125 16.89 3.04 -7.52
C GLY A 125 16.85 4.57 -7.61
N TYR A 126 17.48 5.14 -8.63
CA TYR A 126 17.51 6.58 -8.87
C TYR A 126 17.73 6.92 -10.33
N PHE A 127 17.33 8.11 -10.71
CA PHE A 127 17.57 8.64 -12.06
C PHE A 127 18.93 9.33 -12.11
N GLU A 128 19.74 9.00 -13.13
CA GLU A 128 21.03 9.61 -13.38
C GLU A 128 21.16 9.89 -14.89
N GLY A 129 21.16 11.16 -15.28
CA GLY A 129 21.11 11.52 -16.70
C GLY A 129 19.89 10.93 -17.40
N ASP A 130 20.13 10.15 -18.46
CA ASP A 130 19.09 9.49 -19.26
C ASP A 130 18.96 8.00 -18.92
N GLU A 131 19.35 7.61 -17.71
CA GLU A 131 19.28 6.24 -17.23
C GLU A 131 18.57 6.17 -15.87
N PHE A 132 18.00 5.00 -15.61
CA PHE A 132 17.59 4.60 -14.27
C PHE A 132 18.60 3.57 -13.73
N VAL A 133 19.21 3.89 -12.61
CA VAL A 133 20.25 3.08 -11.99
C VAL A 133 19.64 2.28 -10.86
N VAL A 134 19.85 0.97 -10.87
CA VAL A 134 19.61 0.11 -9.71
C VAL A 134 20.96 -0.25 -9.13
N ARG A 135 21.19 0.20 -7.91
CA ARG A 135 22.42 -0.04 -7.16
C ARG A 135 22.11 -0.86 -5.92
N GLN A 136 22.81 -1.94 -5.71
CA GLN A 136 22.64 -2.85 -4.59
C GLN A 136 23.87 -2.83 -3.71
N LEU A 137 23.68 -2.55 -2.42
CA LEU A 137 24.72 -2.55 -1.40
C LEU A 137 24.62 -3.86 -0.63
N LEU A 138 25.58 -4.77 -0.80
CA LEU A 138 25.60 -6.06 -0.15
C LEU A 138 26.53 -6.01 1.07
N LEU A 139 26.05 -6.54 2.19
CA LEU A 139 26.83 -6.77 3.40
C LEU A 139 27.55 -8.12 3.29
N PRO A 140 28.84 -8.16 2.96
CA PRO A 140 29.55 -9.42 2.74
C PRO A 140 29.85 -10.19 4.04
N GLU A 141 29.94 -9.46 5.16
CA GLU A 141 30.08 -9.95 6.53
C GLU A 141 29.50 -8.94 7.51
N LEU A 142 29.05 -9.41 8.67
CA LEU A 142 28.35 -8.53 9.63
C LEU A 142 29.22 -7.37 10.15
N GLY A 143 30.55 -7.52 10.15
CA GLY A 143 31.50 -6.49 10.55
C GLY A 143 31.57 -5.30 9.59
N ALA A 144 31.18 -5.47 8.33
CA ALA A 144 31.22 -4.43 7.29
C ALA A 144 29.98 -3.49 7.30
N GLU A 145 29.07 -3.61 8.25
CA GLU A 145 27.81 -2.85 8.28
C GLU A 145 28.01 -1.34 8.19
N ARG A 146 29.03 -0.79 8.86
CA ARG A 146 29.30 0.64 8.81
C ARG A 146 29.67 1.14 7.42
N ALA A 147 30.31 0.33 6.61
CA ALA A 147 30.62 0.65 5.22
C ALA A 147 29.35 0.72 4.37
N LEU A 148 28.45 -0.25 4.50
CA LEU A 148 27.15 -0.28 3.84
C LEU A 148 26.31 0.96 4.23
N LEU A 149 26.18 1.22 5.54
CA LEU A 149 25.44 2.38 6.05
C LEU A 149 26.04 3.72 5.59
N HIS A 150 27.36 3.79 5.43
CA HIS A 150 28.02 4.99 4.90
C HIS A 150 27.60 5.28 3.46
N LEU A 151 27.59 4.27 2.58
CA LEU A 151 27.15 4.43 1.19
C LEU A 151 25.67 4.75 1.12
N LEU A 152 24.82 4.04 1.86
CA LEU A 152 23.41 4.37 1.98
C LEU A 152 23.20 5.83 2.37
N ASN A 153 23.96 6.30 3.35
CA ASN A 153 23.87 7.68 3.86
C ASN A 153 24.23 8.74 2.81
N ARG A 154 25.16 8.45 1.91
CA ARG A 154 25.49 9.34 0.77
C ARG A 154 24.27 9.49 -0.16
N HIS A 155 23.59 8.39 -0.49
CA HIS A 155 22.39 8.43 -1.33
C HIS A 155 21.22 9.15 -0.63
N LEU A 156 21.03 8.91 0.68
CA LEU A 156 20.04 9.62 1.48
C LEU A 156 20.28 11.14 1.47
N GLY A 157 21.55 11.57 1.62
CA GLY A 157 21.91 12.99 1.59
C GLY A 157 21.68 13.67 0.25
N ALA A 158 21.75 12.93 -0.86
CA ALA A 158 21.55 13.44 -2.21
C ALA A 158 20.06 13.41 -2.64
N SER A 159 19.22 12.64 -1.96
CA SER A 159 17.82 12.47 -2.32
C SER A 159 16.93 13.60 -1.83
N GLY A 160 15.82 13.85 -2.54
CA GLY A 160 14.76 14.76 -2.11
C GLY A 160 13.63 14.06 -1.36
N CYS A 161 13.35 12.81 -1.75
CA CYS A 161 12.27 12.01 -1.20
C CYS A 161 12.59 10.52 -1.35
N LEU A 162 12.29 9.73 -0.33
CA LEU A 162 12.35 8.27 -0.38
C LEU A 162 11.06 7.71 -0.95
N VAL A 163 11.16 6.63 -1.71
CA VAL A 163 10.02 5.86 -2.22
C VAL A 163 10.22 4.39 -1.89
N SER A 164 9.22 3.76 -1.28
CA SER A 164 9.26 2.35 -0.93
C SER A 164 7.88 1.70 -1.03
N PHE A 165 7.81 0.42 -0.75
CA PHE A 165 6.55 -0.31 -0.61
C PHE A 165 6.45 -0.95 0.77
N ASN A 166 5.60 -0.38 1.64
CA ASN A 166 5.48 -0.76 3.06
C ASN A 166 6.74 -0.45 3.91
N GLY A 167 7.75 0.18 3.31
CA GLY A 167 9.04 0.44 3.94
C GLY A 167 8.98 1.48 5.04
N ARG A 168 7.97 2.32 5.05
CA ARG A 168 7.77 3.29 6.13
C ARG A 168 7.49 2.62 7.47
N ALA A 169 6.87 1.44 7.46
CA ALA A 169 6.55 0.67 8.65
C ALA A 169 7.59 -0.42 8.98
N PHE A 170 8.41 -0.85 8.01
CA PHE A 170 9.33 -1.97 8.16
C PHE A 170 10.78 -1.60 7.88
N ASP A 171 11.12 -1.22 6.66
CA ASP A 171 12.51 -1.01 6.23
C ASP A 171 13.14 0.19 6.94
N TRP A 172 12.45 1.33 6.93
CA TRP A 172 13.00 2.56 7.47
C TRP A 172 13.27 2.49 8.98
N PRO A 173 12.35 2.03 9.85
CA PRO A 173 12.63 1.85 11.27
C PRO A 173 13.80 0.92 11.55
N LEU A 174 13.97 -0.12 10.74
CA LEU A 174 15.11 -1.02 10.87
C LEU A 174 16.41 -0.33 10.48
N ILE A 175 16.44 0.40 9.36
CA ILE A 175 17.60 1.21 8.94
C ILE A 175 17.96 2.23 10.02
N GLU A 176 17.00 2.95 10.60
CA GLU A 176 17.25 3.89 11.71
C GLU A 176 17.88 3.19 12.94
N ALA A 177 17.35 2.01 13.30
CA ALA A 177 17.91 1.21 14.37
C ALA A 177 19.37 0.79 14.07
N ARG A 178 19.68 0.39 12.82
CA ARG A 178 21.04 0.03 12.40
C ARG A 178 21.99 1.21 12.44
N PHE A 179 21.57 2.39 11.98
CA PHE A 179 22.35 3.63 12.15
C PHE A 179 22.67 3.90 13.62
N THR A 180 21.66 3.79 14.49
CA THR A 180 21.83 4.02 15.93
C THR A 180 22.80 3.03 16.56
N LEU A 181 22.65 1.72 16.28
CA LEU A 181 23.52 0.67 16.81
C LEU A 181 24.96 0.81 16.31
N SER A 182 25.14 1.24 15.07
CA SER A 182 26.44 1.53 14.46
C SER A 182 27.05 2.86 14.89
N ARG A 183 26.36 3.62 15.77
CA ARG A 183 26.75 4.96 16.22
C ARG A 183 26.96 5.94 15.05
N MET A 184 26.12 5.83 14.05
CA MET A 184 26.06 6.72 12.90
C MET A 184 24.74 7.50 12.92
N ARG A 185 24.69 8.62 12.19
CA ARG A 185 23.48 9.41 12.03
C ARG A 185 23.07 9.39 10.56
N PRO A 186 21.79 9.14 10.25
CA PRO A 186 21.31 9.29 8.89
C PRO A 186 21.40 10.74 8.44
N ALA A 187 21.71 10.99 7.17
CA ALA A 187 21.80 12.32 6.59
C ALA A 187 20.47 13.09 6.69
N GLN A 188 19.38 12.36 6.71
CA GLN A 188 18.03 12.86 6.95
C GLN A 188 17.42 12.08 8.12
N ALA A 189 17.19 12.75 9.24
CA ALA A 189 16.60 12.13 10.43
C ALA A 189 15.13 11.75 10.22
N GLU A 190 14.38 12.60 9.49
CA GLU A 190 12.99 12.38 9.11
C GLU A 190 12.84 12.62 7.60
N PRO A 191 13.23 11.66 6.77
CA PRO A 191 13.14 11.85 5.32
C PRO A 191 11.69 12.02 4.87
N LEU A 192 11.49 12.83 3.84
CA LEU A 192 10.23 12.80 3.13
C LEU A 192 10.08 11.41 2.49
N HIS A 193 9.04 10.67 2.85
CA HIS A 193 8.93 9.25 2.52
C HIS A 193 7.55 8.93 1.92
N LEU A 194 7.52 8.63 0.64
CA LEU A 194 6.35 8.15 -0.09
C LEU A 194 6.29 6.63 -0.03
N ASP A 195 5.34 6.10 0.73
CA ASP A 195 5.06 4.66 0.78
C ASP A 195 3.94 4.31 -0.20
N LEU A 196 4.27 3.58 -1.25
CA LEU A 196 3.35 3.24 -2.33
C LEU A 196 2.26 2.24 -1.94
N LEU A 197 2.40 1.54 -0.81
CA LEU A 197 1.36 0.63 -0.32
C LEU A 197 0.06 1.37 0.00
N ALA A 198 0.15 2.60 0.51
CA ALA A 198 -1.04 3.38 0.88
C ALA A 198 -1.91 3.74 -0.33
N PRO A 199 -1.41 4.40 -1.40
CA PRO A 199 -2.17 4.65 -2.62
C PRO A 199 -2.57 3.36 -3.35
N ALA A 200 -1.71 2.33 -3.39
CA ALA A 200 -2.03 1.04 -3.99
C ALA A 200 -3.24 0.37 -3.31
N ARG A 201 -3.26 0.32 -1.97
CA ARG A 201 -4.43 -0.18 -1.23
C ARG A 201 -5.68 0.64 -1.48
N ARG A 202 -5.54 1.94 -1.72
CA ARG A 202 -6.70 2.79 -2.00
C ARG A 202 -7.38 2.42 -3.31
N VAL A 203 -6.59 2.07 -4.32
CA VAL A 203 -7.08 1.69 -5.65
C VAL A 203 -7.55 0.23 -5.67
N TRP A 204 -6.77 -0.70 -5.13
CA TRP A 204 -6.92 -2.12 -5.44
C TRP A 204 -7.41 -3.01 -4.29
N LYS A 205 -7.40 -2.56 -3.02
CA LYS A 205 -7.72 -3.41 -1.85
C LYS A 205 -9.10 -4.07 -1.92
N ASP A 206 -10.10 -3.38 -2.47
CA ASP A 206 -11.47 -3.87 -2.49
C ASP A 206 -11.75 -4.78 -3.70
N TRP A 207 -10.76 -5.00 -4.55
CA TRP A 207 -10.85 -5.80 -5.76
C TRP A 207 -9.83 -6.94 -5.83
N LEU A 208 -8.56 -6.66 -5.54
CA LEU A 208 -7.53 -7.69 -5.56
C LEU A 208 -7.53 -8.50 -4.25
N PRO A 209 -7.23 -9.80 -4.31
CA PRO A 209 -7.13 -10.64 -3.10
C PRO A 209 -5.97 -10.21 -2.20
N SER A 210 -4.96 -9.56 -2.76
CA SER A 210 -3.79 -9.04 -2.04
C SER A 210 -3.24 -7.78 -2.73
N CYS A 211 -2.78 -6.82 -1.91
CA CYS A 211 -1.97 -5.69 -2.37
C CYS A 211 -0.47 -5.90 -2.08
N ALA A 212 0.02 -7.13 -1.98
CA ALA A 212 1.46 -7.40 -1.97
C ALA A 212 2.08 -7.01 -3.32
N LEU A 213 3.34 -6.58 -3.33
CA LEU A 213 4.01 -6.06 -4.52
C LEU A 213 3.93 -7.03 -5.70
N GLY A 214 4.21 -8.32 -5.51
CA GLY A 214 4.12 -9.33 -6.57
C GLY A 214 2.71 -9.53 -7.17
N HIS A 215 1.65 -9.26 -6.39
CA HIS A 215 0.29 -9.23 -6.94
C HIS A 215 0.05 -7.99 -7.80
N LEU A 216 0.54 -6.83 -7.35
CA LEU A 216 0.44 -5.59 -8.12
C LEU A 216 1.28 -5.63 -9.40
N GLU A 217 2.45 -6.25 -9.37
CA GLU A 217 3.24 -6.54 -10.57
C GLU A 217 2.42 -7.26 -11.62
N THR A 218 1.76 -8.34 -11.21
CA THR A 218 0.96 -9.16 -12.14
C THR A 218 -0.26 -8.41 -12.66
N HIS A 219 -0.99 -7.71 -11.79
CA HIS A 219 -2.29 -7.12 -12.13
C HIS A 219 -2.18 -5.69 -12.66
N ALA A 220 -1.39 -4.83 -12.03
CA ALA A 220 -1.26 -3.43 -12.39
C ALA A 220 -0.15 -3.20 -13.41
N LEU A 221 1.03 -3.80 -13.21
CA LEU A 221 2.17 -3.62 -14.10
C LEU A 221 2.21 -4.61 -15.27
N ARG A 222 1.39 -5.67 -15.25
CA ARG A 222 1.42 -6.77 -16.23
C ARG A 222 2.80 -7.44 -16.30
N PHE A 223 3.52 -7.43 -15.18
CA PHE A 223 4.82 -8.04 -15.02
C PHE A 223 4.71 -9.37 -14.25
N ARG A 224 5.41 -10.40 -14.70
CA ARG A 224 5.49 -11.69 -14.01
C ARG A 224 6.93 -12.10 -13.84
N ARG A 225 7.35 -12.30 -12.60
CA ARG A 225 8.67 -12.83 -12.27
C ARG A 225 8.80 -14.27 -12.74
N ARG A 226 10.01 -14.64 -13.19
CA ARG A 226 10.34 -16.01 -13.57
C ARG A 226 11.46 -16.51 -12.64
N GLY A 227 11.21 -17.62 -11.94
CA GLY A 227 12.23 -18.24 -11.08
C GLY A 227 12.59 -17.40 -9.84
N ASP A 228 11.66 -16.60 -9.33
CA ASP A 228 11.88 -15.75 -8.16
C ASP A 228 12.06 -16.59 -6.88
N VAL A 229 12.92 -16.10 -5.97
CA VAL A 229 13.14 -16.72 -4.68
C VAL A 229 12.02 -16.32 -3.72
N PRO A 230 11.43 -17.29 -2.98
CA PRO A 230 10.45 -16.93 -1.96
C PRO A 230 11.08 -16.09 -0.85
N GLY A 231 10.46 -14.98 -0.46
CA GLY A 231 11.02 -14.05 0.53
C GLY A 231 11.38 -14.70 1.88
N TRP A 232 10.64 -15.74 2.30
CA TRP A 232 10.96 -16.47 3.53
C TRP A 232 12.28 -17.26 3.46
N LEU A 233 12.78 -17.58 2.27
CA LEU A 233 14.03 -18.31 2.06
C LEU A 233 15.25 -17.38 2.04
N ILE A 234 15.09 -16.12 1.75
CA ILE A 234 16.16 -15.13 1.58
C ILE A 234 17.10 -15.05 2.79
N PRO A 235 16.60 -14.97 4.05
CA PRO A 235 17.49 -14.98 5.22
C PRO A 235 18.35 -16.26 5.31
N THR A 236 17.78 -17.40 4.96
CA THR A 236 18.49 -18.68 5.00
C THR A 236 19.66 -18.70 4.01
N LEU A 237 19.44 -18.23 2.77
CA LEU A 237 20.49 -18.14 1.76
C LEU A 237 21.64 -17.22 2.19
N TYR A 238 21.32 -16.12 2.84
CA TYR A 238 22.36 -15.23 3.37
C TYR A 238 23.15 -15.88 4.52
N PHE A 239 22.49 -16.57 5.44
CA PHE A 239 23.18 -17.29 6.52
C PHE A 239 24.04 -18.46 6.00
N GLU A 240 23.60 -19.16 4.95
CA GLU A 240 24.41 -20.18 4.29
C GLU A 240 25.68 -19.55 3.67
N TYR A 241 25.54 -18.42 3.00
CA TYR A 241 26.68 -17.65 2.52
C TYR A 241 27.62 -17.24 3.66
N LEU A 242 27.13 -16.73 4.77
CA LEU A 242 27.95 -16.38 5.92
C LEU A 242 28.70 -17.60 6.53
N ARG A 243 28.16 -18.79 6.43
CA ARG A 243 28.80 -20.05 6.94
C ARG A 243 29.80 -20.68 5.98
N GLY A 244 30.02 -20.16 4.79
CA GLY A 244 30.96 -20.71 3.87
C GLY A 244 30.37 -21.19 2.55
N GLY A 245 29.08 -21.04 2.38
CA GLY A 245 28.41 -21.34 1.13
C GLY A 245 28.88 -20.45 -0.03
N PRO A 246 28.67 -20.91 -1.26
CA PRO A 246 29.06 -20.15 -2.44
C PRO A 246 28.30 -18.84 -2.58
N ALA A 247 28.98 -17.74 -2.90
CA ALA A 247 28.34 -16.44 -3.10
C ALA A 247 27.30 -16.44 -4.23
N GLN A 248 27.44 -17.36 -5.21
CA GLN A 248 26.45 -17.56 -6.29
C GLN A 248 25.05 -17.88 -5.76
N ALA A 249 24.91 -18.45 -4.57
CA ALA A 249 23.63 -18.72 -3.94
C ALA A 249 22.82 -17.44 -3.64
N LEU A 250 23.49 -16.27 -3.57
CA LEU A 250 22.83 -14.96 -3.40
C LEU A 250 22.33 -14.34 -4.72
N ARG A 251 22.64 -14.92 -5.89
CA ARG A 251 22.19 -14.36 -7.18
C ARG A 251 20.66 -14.22 -7.26
N PRO A 252 19.84 -15.21 -6.87
CA PRO A 252 18.39 -15.04 -6.83
C PRO A 252 17.92 -13.95 -5.87
N VAL A 253 18.66 -13.71 -4.77
CA VAL A 253 18.33 -12.66 -3.79
C VAL A 253 18.60 -11.26 -4.37
N LEU A 254 19.74 -11.08 -5.04
CA LEU A 254 20.04 -9.81 -5.74
C LEU A 254 19.01 -9.57 -6.85
N GLU A 255 18.64 -10.61 -7.60
CA GLU A 255 17.62 -10.49 -8.64
C GLU A 255 16.26 -10.09 -8.06
N HIS A 256 15.83 -10.73 -6.95
CA HIS A 256 14.59 -10.40 -6.24
C HIS A 256 14.54 -8.92 -5.87
N ASN A 257 15.51 -8.45 -5.10
CA ASN A 257 15.61 -7.06 -4.65
C ASN A 257 15.73 -6.06 -5.82
N ARG A 258 16.45 -6.42 -6.91
CA ARG A 258 16.53 -5.61 -8.12
C ARG A 258 15.17 -5.42 -8.79
N LEU A 259 14.39 -6.50 -8.87
CA LEU A 259 13.03 -6.48 -9.43
C LEU A 259 12.08 -5.66 -8.54
N ASP A 260 12.22 -5.74 -7.21
CA ASP A 260 11.45 -4.92 -6.28
C ASP A 260 11.68 -3.44 -6.57
N VAL A 261 12.93 -3.00 -6.68
CA VAL A 261 13.27 -1.60 -6.99
C VAL A 261 12.70 -1.15 -8.33
N LEU A 262 12.79 -1.99 -9.38
CA LEU A 262 12.18 -1.68 -10.69
C LEU A 262 10.66 -1.59 -10.60
N SER A 263 10.05 -2.46 -9.80
CA SER A 263 8.61 -2.43 -9.58
C SER A 263 8.16 -1.18 -8.83
N LEU A 264 8.99 -0.63 -7.92
CA LEU A 264 8.67 0.62 -7.23
C LEU A 264 8.56 1.80 -8.21
N VAL A 265 9.53 2.00 -9.09
CA VAL A 265 9.49 3.13 -10.04
C VAL A 265 8.36 2.95 -11.05
N ALA A 266 8.15 1.74 -11.57
CA ALA A 266 7.05 1.43 -12.48
C ALA A 266 5.69 1.64 -11.81
N LEU A 267 5.52 1.20 -10.55
CA LEU A 267 4.28 1.36 -9.80
C LEU A 267 3.99 2.84 -9.49
N ALA A 268 5.00 3.62 -9.13
CA ALA A 268 4.85 5.07 -8.93
C ALA A 268 4.40 5.76 -10.22
N GLY A 269 5.03 5.43 -11.36
CA GLY A 269 4.64 5.94 -12.69
C GLY A 269 3.24 5.51 -13.10
N HIS A 270 2.86 4.25 -12.84
CA HIS A 270 1.53 3.74 -13.14
C HIS A 270 0.44 4.42 -12.32
N LEU A 271 0.59 4.45 -11.00
CA LEU A 271 -0.35 5.12 -10.08
C LEU A 271 -0.50 6.61 -10.40
N GLY A 272 0.62 7.30 -10.67
CA GLY A 272 0.60 8.70 -11.06
C GLY A 272 -0.12 8.91 -12.40
N GLY A 273 0.12 8.02 -13.37
CA GLY A 273 -0.59 8.05 -14.66
C GLY A 273 -2.10 7.83 -14.52
N LEU A 274 -2.52 6.93 -13.64
CA LEU A 274 -3.96 6.73 -13.34
C LEU A 274 -4.59 7.98 -12.70
N LEU A 275 -3.87 8.69 -11.85
CA LEU A 275 -4.32 9.95 -11.26
C LEU A 275 -4.37 11.10 -12.27
N HIS A 276 -3.44 11.16 -13.20
CA HIS A 276 -3.42 12.26 -14.18
C HIS A 276 -4.46 12.09 -15.29
N ALA A 277 -4.62 10.88 -15.81
CA ALA A 277 -5.50 10.60 -16.95
C ALA A 277 -6.36 9.35 -16.72
N PRO A 278 -7.27 9.35 -15.72
CA PRO A 278 -8.07 8.18 -15.38
C PRO A 278 -9.02 7.78 -16.50
N ASP A 279 -9.44 8.74 -17.34
CA ASP A 279 -10.37 8.49 -18.44
C ASP A 279 -9.69 7.87 -19.67
N ALA A 280 -8.36 8.01 -19.80
CA ALA A 280 -7.58 7.44 -20.88
C ALA A 280 -7.18 5.96 -20.64
N ALA A 281 -7.27 5.47 -19.41
CA ALA A 281 -6.89 4.11 -19.06
C ALA A 281 -8.07 3.13 -19.21
N PRO A 282 -7.84 1.91 -19.70
CA PRO A 282 -8.83 0.84 -19.71
C PRO A 282 -8.95 0.25 -18.30
N LEU A 283 -9.67 0.98 -17.42
CA LEU A 283 -9.83 0.61 -16.02
C LEU A 283 -10.95 -0.41 -15.85
N GLU A 284 -10.74 -1.37 -14.98
CA GLU A 284 -11.79 -2.21 -14.42
C GLU A 284 -12.76 -1.39 -13.56
N CYS A 285 -14.02 -1.84 -13.48
CA CYS A 285 -15.04 -1.09 -12.70
C CYS A 285 -14.65 -0.90 -11.24
N ALA A 286 -14.01 -1.89 -10.64
CA ALA A 286 -13.53 -1.82 -9.27
C ALA A 286 -12.34 -0.87 -9.10
N GLU A 287 -11.47 -0.74 -10.11
CA GLU A 287 -10.41 0.27 -10.12
C GLU A 287 -10.99 1.69 -10.21
N CYS A 288 -12.03 1.88 -11.03
CA CYS A 288 -12.75 3.16 -11.08
C CYS A 288 -13.30 3.54 -9.69
N TYR A 289 -13.85 2.59 -8.93
CA TYR A 289 -14.26 2.82 -7.55
C TYR A 289 -13.08 3.25 -6.66
N GLY A 290 -11.97 2.50 -6.73
CA GLY A 290 -10.78 2.78 -5.92
C GLY A 290 -10.17 4.16 -6.22
N LEU A 291 -10.03 4.51 -7.50
CA LEU A 291 -9.60 5.84 -7.94
C LEU A 291 -10.58 6.92 -7.53
N GLY A 292 -11.90 6.69 -7.63
CA GLY A 292 -12.91 7.62 -7.15
C GLY A 292 -12.73 7.96 -5.67
N ARG A 293 -12.40 6.95 -4.84
CA ARG A 293 -12.06 7.15 -3.42
C ARG A 293 -10.79 7.98 -3.23
N LEU A 294 -9.80 7.78 -4.07
CA LEU A 294 -8.56 8.55 -4.00
C LEU A 294 -8.81 10.03 -4.33
N TYR A 295 -9.59 10.30 -5.37
CA TYR A 295 -9.99 11.68 -5.68
C TYR A 295 -10.89 12.31 -4.62
N GLU A 296 -11.78 11.53 -3.99
CA GLU A 296 -12.57 11.99 -2.84
C GLU A 296 -11.68 12.42 -1.67
N ASP A 297 -10.62 11.64 -1.38
CA ASP A 297 -9.63 11.99 -0.35
C ASP A 297 -8.86 13.28 -0.68
N LEU A 298 -8.65 13.56 -1.97
CA LEU A 298 -8.02 14.78 -2.47
C LEU A 298 -9.00 15.97 -2.53
N GLY A 299 -10.28 15.74 -2.21
CA GLY A 299 -11.32 16.76 -2.28
C GLY A 299 -11.83 17.07 -3.70
N ASN A 300 -11.38 16.32 -4.71
CA ASN A 300 -11.83 16.46 -6.09
C ASN A 300 -13.08 15.58 -6.32
N TYR A 301 -14.22 16.10 -5.86
CA TYR A 301 -15.48 15.35 -5.92
C TYR A 301 -16.04 15.22 -7.34
N GLU A 302 -15.73 16.14 -8.26
CA GLU A 302 -16.12 16.07 -9.68
C GLU A 302 -15.50 14.85 -10.34
N ALA A 303 -14.19 14.64 -10.16
CA ALA A 303 -13.50 13.46 -10.67
C ALA A 303 -14.01 12.18 -9.99
N ALA A 304 -14.25 12.23 -8.68
CA ALA A 304 -14.82 11.10 -7.94
C ALA A 304 -16.19 10.69 -8.50
N VAL A 305 -17.08 11.65 -8.77
CA VAL A 305 -18.41 11.39 -9.36
C VAL A 305 -18.29 10.73 -10.73
N ARG A 306 -17.42 11.22 -11.62
CA ARG A 306 -17.22 10.59 -12.95
C ARG A 306 -16.77 9.15 -12.80
N LEU A 307 -15.79 8.88 -11.92
CA LEU A 307 -15.26 7.55 -11.69
C LEU A 307 -16.28 6.61 -11.06
N TYR A 308 -17.07 7.06 -10.09
CA TYR A 308 -18.14 6.25 -9.51
C TYR A 308 -19.24 5.92 -10.53
N LYS A 309 -19.62 6.87 -11.39
CA LYS A 309 -20.54 6.62 -12.51
C LYS A 309 -19.97 5.57 -13.48
N ARG A 310 -18.67 5.68 -13.82
CA ARG A 310 -17.98 4.70 -14.66
C ARG A 310 -17.94 3.31 -14.00
N ALA A 311 -17.67 3.25 -12.69
CA ALA A 311 -17.70 2.01 -11.92
C ALA A 311 -19.08 1.33 -11.96
N LEU A 312 -20.16 2.11 -11.83
CA LEU A 312 -21.54 1.61 -11.84
C LEU A 312 -22.05 1.19 -13.22
N ALA A 313 -21.39 1.64 -14.30
CA ALA A 313 -21.74 1.28 -15.67
C ALA A 313 -21.44 -0.18 -16.02
N GLY A 314 -20.59 -0.87 -15.25
CA GLY A 314 -20.24 -2.26 -15.48
C GLY A 314 -20.58 -3.17 -14.29
N VAL A 315 -19.92 -4.34 -14.26
CA VAL A 315 -20.19 -5.39 -13.28
C VAL A 315 -19.36 -5.13 -12.00
N LEU A 316 -20.06 -4.98 -10.88
CA LEU A 316 -19.47 -4.91 -9.54
C LEU A 316 -20.13 -5.97 -8.65
N SER A 317 -19.41 -6.44 -7.64
CA SER A 317 -20.04 -7.23 -6.59
C SER A 317 -21.15 -6.43 -5.91
N PRO A 318 -22.21 -7.06 -5.36
CA PRO A 318 -23.29 -6.35 -4.67
C PRO A 318 -22.78 -5.39 -3.59
N THR A 319 -21.80 -5.82 -2.81
CA THR A 319 -21.18 -5.02 -1.74
C THR A 319 -20.47 -3.77 -2.31
N LEU A 320 -19.68 -3.95 -3.37
CA LEU A 320 -18.93 -2.84 -3.97
C LEU A 320 -19.89 -1.87 -4.70
N ARG A 321 -20.93 -2.39 -5.36
CA ARG A 321 -21.97 -1.56 -5.97
C ARG A 321 -22.69 -0.70 -4.94
N ALA A 322 -23.07 -1.27 -3.80
CA ALA A 322 -23.69 -0.55 -2.70
C ALA A 322 -22.79 0.56 -2.15
N ALA A 323 -21.52 0.24 -1.90
CA ALA A 323 -20.53 1.20 -1.45
C ALA A 323 -20.31 2.32 -2.48
N THR A 324 -20.31 2.00 -3.77
CA THR A 324 -20.16 2.98 -4.85
C THR A 324 -21.34 3.95 -4.91
N LEU A 325 -22.57 3.44 -4.83
CA LEU A 325 -23.78 4.26 -4.79
C LEU A 325 -23.79 5.21 -3.59
N GLN A 326 -23.44 4.71 -2.42
CA GLN A 326 -23.37 5.52 -1.20
C GLN A 326 -22.34 6.65 -1.33
N ARG A 327 -21.16 6.38 -1.87
CA ARG A 327 -20.12 7.39 -2.10
C ARG A 327 -20.49 8.37 -3.19
N LEU A 328 -21.09 7.90 -4.29
CA LEU A 328 -21.56 8.76 -5.38
C LEU A 328 -22.54 9.81 -4.85
N THR A 329 -23.53 9.38 -4.05
CA THR A 329 -24.52 10.32 -3.49
C THR A 329 -23.90 11.26 -2.46
N ALA A 330 -22.92 10.78 -1.67
CA ALA A 330 -22.15 11.63 -0.75
C ALA A 330 -21.32 12.68 -1.51
N ALA A 331 -20.66 12.30 -2.60
CA ALA A 331 -19.90 13.22 -3.45
C ALA A 331 -20.81 14.28 -4.10
N HIS A 332 -21.99 13.88 -4.62
CA HIS A 332 -22.98 14.84 -5.11
C HIS A 332 -23.41 15.84 -4.02
N LYS A 333 -23.61 15.41 -2.77
CA LYS A 333 -23.91 16.32 -1.65
C LYS A 333 -22.77 17.32 -1.40
N LYS A 334 -21.51 16.87 -1.46
CA LYS A 334 -20.34 17.75 -1.32
C LYS A 334 -20.28 18.82 -2.42
N LEU A 335 -20.68 18.47 -3.63
CA LEU A 335 -20.79 19.37 -4.78
C LEU A 335 -22.07 20.25 -4.74
N ARG A 336 -22.88 20.16 -3.66
CA ARG A 336 -24.19 20.83 -3.56
C ARG A 336 -25.19 20.43 -4.66
N GLN A 337 -24.97 19.32 -5.33
CA GLN A 337 -25.86 18.73 -6.34
C GLN A 337 -26.90 17.83 -5.66
N HIS A 338 -27.69 18.41 -4.75
CA HIS A 338 -28.63 17.66 -3.92
C HIS A 338 -29.70 16.93 -4.73
N HIS A 339 -30.13 17.52 -5.86
CA HIS A 339 -31.12 16.92 -6.77
C HIS A 339 -30.62 15.58 -7.37
N GLU A 340 -29.32 15.47 -7.69
CA GLU A 340 -28.76 14.21 -8.21
C GLU A 340 -28.74 13.13 -7.12
N ALA A 341 -28.35 13.48 -5.90
CA ALA A 341 -28.38 12.55 -4.79
C ALA A 341 -29.82 12.07 -4.49
N LEU A 342 -30.76 13.02 -4.50
CA LEU A 342 -32.19 12.75 -4.27
C LEU A 342 -32.74 11.77 -5.30
N ARG A 343 -32.51 12.03 -6.59
CA ARG A 343 -32.94 11.17 -7.69
C ARG A 343 -32.44 9.72 -7.53
N ILE A 344 -31.16 9.54 -7.17
CA ILE A 344 -30.57 8.21 -6.95
C ILE A 344 -31.25 7.52 -5.76
N TRP A 345 -31.53 8.22 -4.65
CA TRP A 345 -32.21 7.61 -3.51
C TRP A 345 -33.65 7.24 -3.82
N GLU A 346 -34.38 8.09 -4.55
CA GLU A 346 -35.76 7.83 -4.98
C GLU A 346 -35.82 6.62 -5.90
N GLU A 347 -34.94 6.51 -6.90
CA GLU A 347 -34.84 5.37 -7.79
C GLU A 347 -34.56 4.06 -7.01
N LEU A 348 -33.65 4.08 -6.03
CA LEU A 348 -33.33 2.92 -5.23
C LEU A 348 -34.51 2.49 -4.33
N VAL A 349 -35.20 3.44 -3.73
CA VAL A 349 -36.37 3.16 -2.87
C VAL A 349 -37.56 2.69 -3.68
N ALA A 350 -37.81 3.27 -4.85
CA ALA A 350 -38.88 2.82 -5.77
C ALA A 350 -38.64 1.37 -6.25
N GLY A 351 -37.37 0.94 -6.37
CA GLY A 351 -36.99 -0.43 -6.69
C GLY A 351 -36.96 -1.39 -5.50
N ASP A 352 -37.50 -0.99 -4.35
CA ASP A 352 -37.53 -1.75 -3.09
C ASP A 352 -36.16 -2.35 -2.70
N THR A 353 -35.14 -1.50 -2.71
CA THR A 353 -33.75 -1.92 -2.40
C THR A 353 -33.60 -2.46 -0.99
N THR A 354 -32.72 -3.43 -0.80
CA THR A 354 -32.30 -3.90 0.53
C THR A 354 -31.23 -3.01 1.18
N LEU A 355 -30.75 -1.98 0.48
CA LEU A 355 -29.80 -1.01 1.03
C LEU A 355 -30.51 -0.07 1.99
N VAL A 356 -30.00 0.05 3.20
CA VAL A 356 -30.65 0.85 4.25
C VAL A 356 -30.41 2.36 4.05
N PHE A 357 -29.24 2.75 3.49
CA PHE A 357 -28.84 4.16 3.39
C PHE A 357 -29.79 5.05 2.57
N PRO A 358 -30.42 4.61 1.46
CA PRO A 358 -31.32 5.48 0.70
C PRO A 358 -32.55 5.89 1.48
N TYR A 359 -33.14 4.97 2.24
CA TYR A 359 -34.28 5.25 3.13
C TYR A 359 -33.91 6.29 4.18
N ILE A 360 -32.71 6.19 4.76
CA ILE A 360 -32.23 7.14 5.77
C ILE A 360 -32.02 8.53 5.16
N GLU A 361 -31.38 8.60 4.01
CA GLU A 361 -31.07 9.90 3.38
C GLU A 361 -32.33 10.60 2.86
N LEU A 362 -33.28 9.85 2.29
CA LEU A 362 -34.60 10.38 1.93
C LEU A 362 -35.40 10.82 3.16
N ALA A 363 -35.40 10.04 4.24
CA ALA A 363 -36.06 10.43 5.48
C ALA A 363 -35.47 11.73 6.05
N LYS A 364 -34.14 11.92 5.95
CA LYS A 364 -33.50 13.18 6.31
C LYS A 364 -33.94 14.33 5.42
N HIS A 365 -34.04 14.10 4.11
CA HIS A 365 -34.51 15.10 3.16
C HIS A 365 -35.94 15.53 3.47
N TYR A 366 -36.87 14.59 3.63
CA TYR A 366 -38.27 14.89 3.96
C TYR A 366 -38.44 15.50 5.35
N GLU A 367 -37.60 15.14 6.32
CA GLU A 367 -37.64 15.74 7.65
C GLU A 367 -37.17 17.19 7.68
N HIS A 368 -36.08 17.53 6.95
CA HIS A 368 -35.36 18.78 7.13
C HIS A 368 -35.59 19.82 6.00
N HIS A 369 -35.91 19.33 4.79
CA HIS A 369 -36.08 20.21 3.62
C HIS A 369 -37.53 20.39 3.23
N THR A 370 -38.30 19.31 3.01
CA THR A 370 -39.71 19.44 2.58
C THR A 370 -40.69 19.46 3.75
N ARG A 371 -40.26 19.00 4.96
CA ARG A 371 -41.08 18.86 6.17
C ARG A 371 -42.23 17.87 6.03
N GLU A 372 -42.09 16.90 5.18
CA GLU A 372 -43.05 15.82 4.97
C GLU A 372 -42.84 14.72 6.00
N TYR A 373 -43.21 15.01 7.28
CA TYR A 373 -42.90 14.13 8.42
C TYR A 373 -43.55 12.77 8.34
N ALA A 374 -44.72 12.66 7.72
CA ALA A 374 -45.38 11.37 7.52
C ALA A 374 -44.62 10.48 6.56
N ALA A 375 -44.21 11.02 5.39
CA ALA A 375 -43.39 10.30 4.41
C ALA A 375 -42.00 9.90 5.00
N ALA A 376 -41.38 10.81 5.74
CA ALA A 376 -40.14 10.50 6.47
C ALA A 376 -40.31 9.33 7.46
N GLY A 377 -41.45 9.27 8.16
CA GLY A 377 -41.80 8.19 9.08
C GLY A 377 -41.86 6.83 8.41
N VAL A 378 -42.56 6.74 7.27
CA VAL A 378 -42.66 5.50 6.47
C VAL A 378 -41.28 4.98 6.07
N LEU A 379 -40.39 5.87 5.64
CA LEU A 379 -39.03 5.50 5.25
C LEU A 379 -38.19 5.01 6.44
N VAL A 380 -38.38 5.61 7.63
CA VAL A 380 -37.71 5.16 8.86
C VAL A 380 -38.19 3.78 9.28
N GLU A 381 -39.51 3.51 9.22
CA GLU A 381 -40.05 2.18 9.50
C GLU A 381 -39.49 1.11 8.53
N ARG A 382 -39.40 1.44 7.24
CA ARG A 382 -38.79 0.52 6.26
C ARG A 382 -37.31 0.27 6.57
N ALA A 383 -36.55 1.33 6.92
CA ALA A 383 -35.15 1.20 7.31
C ALA A 383 -34.98 0.32 8.57
N LEU A 384 -35.87 0.46 9.57
CA LEU A 384 -35.87 -0.38 10.79
C LEU A 384 -36.19 -1.84 10.46
N ALA A 385 -37.18 -2.08 9.59
CA ALA A 385 -37.50 -3.43 9.12
C ALA A 385 -36.29 -4.11 8.44
N LEU A 386 -35.59 -3.40 7.57
CA LEU A 386 -34.36 -3.89 6.93
C LEU A 386 -33.24 -4.14 7.96
N CYS A 387 -33.11 -3.31 9.00
CA CYS A 387 -32.15 -3.53 10.06
C CYS A 387 -32.44 -4.79 10.90
N ALA A 388 -33.70 -5.22 10.96
CA ALA A 388 -34.11 -6.44 11.65
C ALA A 388 -33.96 -7.70 10.75
N ASP A 389 -33.83 -7.53 9.44
CA ASP A 389 -33.67 -8.63 8.49
C ASP A 389 -32.34 -9.38 8.72
N PRO A 390 -32.36 -10.71 8.94
CA PRO A 390 -31.16 -11.51 9.19
C PRO A 390 -30.10 -11.42 8.07
N TRP A 391 -30.51 -11.19 6.83
CA TRP A 391 -29.62 -11.09 5.66
C TRP A 391 -28.96 -9.71 5.52
N VAL A 392 -29.62 -8.68 6.03
CA VAL A 392 -29.14 -7.27 5.96
C VAL A 392 -28.38 -6.90 7.24
N ARG A 393 -28.81 -7.39 8.39
CA ARG A 393 -28.27 -7.08 9.72
C ARG A 393 -26.74 -7.17 9.84
N PRO A 394 -26.05 -8.17 9.25
CA PRO A 394 -24.57 -8.25 9.35
C PRO A 394 -23.83 -7.07 8.73
N THR A 395 -24.47 -6.33 7.83
CA THR A 395 -23.87 -5.18 7.12
C THR A 395 -24.06 -3.86 7.87
N ILE A 396 -24.76 -3.87 9.02
CA ILE A 396 -25.24 -2.68 9.71
C ILE A 396 -24.46 -2.47 11.01
N THR A 397 -24.10 -1.21 11.27
CA THR A 397 -23.46 -0.86 12.55
C THR A 397 -24.43 -1.03 13.71
N ARG A 398 -23.95 -1.48 14.88
CA ARG A 398 -24.77 -1.70 16.08
C ARG A 398 -25.56 -0.46 16.54
N ALA A 399 -25.06 0.73 16.26
CA ALA A 399 -25.66 1.99 16.67
C ALA A 399 -26.85 2.42 15.76
N LEU A 400 -26.90 1.93 14.53
CA LEU A 400 -27.86 2.43 13.53
C LEU A 400 -29.34 2.21 13.92
N PRO A 401 -29.77 1.02 14.41
CA PRO A 401 -31.17 0.86 14.82
C PRO A 401 -31.59 1.84 15.92
N ALA A 402 -30.73 2.08 16.91
CA ALA A 402 -31.02 3.05 17.98
C ALA A 402 -31.12 4.50 17.45
N ASP A 403 -30.32 4.87 16.45
CA ASP A 403 -30.41 6.18 15.80
C ASP A 403 -31.72 6.33 15.02
N LEU A 404 -32.17 5.28 14.35
CA LEU A 404 -33.44 5.27 13.62
C LEU A 404 -34.64 5.34 14.59
N GLU A 405 -34.57 4.64 15.72
CA GLU A 405 -35.62 4.74 16.76
C GLU A 405 -35.71 6.16 17.33
N ARG A 406 -34.60 6.80 17.61
CA ARG A 406 -34.59 8.21 18.04
C ARG A 406 -35.18 9.13 16.96
N ARG A 407 -34.91 8.87 15.70
CA ARG A 407 -35.51 9.62 14.58
C ARG A 407 -37.01 9.40 14.49
N ARG A 408 -37.46 8.14 14.64
CA ARG A 408 -38.88 7.78 14.66
C ARG A 408 -39.64 8.55 15.73
N ALA A 409 -39.17 8.53 16.98
CA ALA A 409 -39.78 9.28 18.07
C ALA A 409 -39.86 10.80 17.83
N ARG A 410 -38.79 11.37 17.26
CA ARG A 410 -38.75 12.79 16.90
C ARG A 410 -39.74 13.16 15.79
N LEU A 411 -39.86 12.28 14.77
CA LEU A 411 -40.83 12.50 13.67
C LEU A 411 -42.27 12.40 14.17
N ALA A 412 -42.60 11.47 15.07
CA ALA A 412 -43.90 11.35 15.69
C ALA A 412 -44.26 12.64 16.46
N THR A 413 -43.31 13.18 17.21
CA THR A 413 -43.52 14.45 17.93
C THR A 413 -43.77 15.65 16.97
N LYS A 414 -43.02 15.71 15.85
CA LYS A 414 -43.19 16.75 14.84
C LYS A 414 -44.55 16.64 14.14
N LEU A 415 -44.96 15.41 13.81
CA LEU A 415 -46.25 15.15 13.16
C LEU A 415 -47.42 15.52 14.08
N ALA A 416 -47.35 15.19 15.37
CA ALA A 416 -48.36 15.56 16.34
C ALA A 416 -48.51 17.10 16.48
N LYS A 417 -47.40 17.83 16.44
CA LYS A 417 -47.43 19.31 16.46
C LYS A 417 -48.05 19.95 15.22
N THR A 418 -47.84 19.31 14.04
CA THR A 418 -48.45 19.83 12.79
C THR A 418 -49.94 19.45 12.66
N ALA A 419 -50.38 18.39 13.33
CA ALA A 419 -51.76 17.92 13.34
C ALA A 419 -52.63 18.61 14.42
N ALA A 420 -52.04 19.30 15.39
CA ALA A 420 -52.79 20.04 16.39
C ALA A 420 -53.41 21.29 15.74
N PRO A 421 -54.74 21.43 15.68
CA PRO A 421 -55.35 22.65 15.18
C PRO A 421 -54.94 23.83 16.07
N TYR A 422 -54.80 25.02 15.47
CA TYR A 422 -54.61 26.26 16.19
C TYR A 422 -55.75 26.43 17.21
N ALA A 423 -55.48 26.05 18.44
CA ALA A 423 -56.34 26.38 19.57
C ALA A 423 -55.82 27.71 20.13
N GLY A 424 -56.37 28.79 19.63
CA GLY A 424 -56.06 30.15 20.07
C GLY A 424 -57.00 31.12 19.41
#